data_4c1b39b9a148a29e75d79602baa87adf
#
_entry.id   4c1b39b9a148a29e75d79602baa87adf
#
_cell.length_a   1.000
_cell.length_b   1.000
_cell.length_c   1.000
_cell.angle_alpha   90.00
_cell.angle_beta   90.00
_cell.angle_gamma   90.00
#
_symmetry.space_group_name_H-M   'P 1'
#
loop_
_entity.id
_entity.type
_entity.pdbx_description
1 polymer ?
#
loop_
_entity_poly.entity_id
_entity_poly.type
_entity_poly.pdbx_seq_one_letter_code
_entity_poly.pdbx_strand_id
1 'polypeptide(L)'
;MPQLLVTVKISKGFKTWTEMAKSMEEKAGSEGAKVIWAATNPDETSVYVMMDVPNPEFMQTFGLREDVKKAREEAGADVSSTTVITQIGDYWLGD
;
A
#
# COMPACT_ATOMS: atom_id res chain seq x y z
N MET A 1 -9.47 10.24 10.16
CA MET A 1 -9.13 9.02 9.39
C MET A 1 -7.78 8.54 9.84
N PRO A 2 -7.63 7.27 10.21
CA PRO A 2 -6.30 6.79 10.61
C PRO A 2 -5.33 6.75 9.44
N GLN A 3 -4.06 6.95 9.73
CA GLN A 3 -2.98 6.76 8.78
C GLN A 3 -2.20 5.51 9.20
N LEU A 4 -1.85 4.68 8.23
CA LEU A 4 -1.10 3.45 8.46
C LEU A 4 0.22 3.49 7.72
N LEU A 5 1.27 2.95 8.35
CA LEU A 5 2.54 2.66 7.67
C LEU A 5 2.56 1.16 7.40
N VAL A 6 2.65 0.81 6.12
CA VAL A 6 2.54 -0.58 5.67
C VAL A 6 3.78 -0.95 4.87
N THR A 7 4.21 -2.19 4.96
CA THR A 7 5.27 -2.73 4.11
C THR A 7 4.81 -4.01 3.43
N VAL A 8 5.37 -4.26 2.24
CA VAL A 8 5.11 -5.47 1.47
C VAL A 8 6.34 -5.80 0.63
N LYS A 9 6.64 -7.08 0.48
CA LYS A 9 7.72 -7.52 -0.40
C LYS A 9 7.27 -7.52 -1.84
N ILE A 10 8.17 -7.10 -2.74
CA ILE A 10 7.90 -7.05 -4.18
C ILE A 10 9.03 -7.76 -4.96
N SER A 11 8.72 -8.22 -6.17
CA SER A 11 9.67 -8.95 -7.02
C SER A 11 9.79 -8.43 -8.45
N LYS A 12 8.99 -7.42 -8.82
CA LYS A 12 8.97 -6.87 -10.18
C LYS A 12 9.36 -5.41 -10.26
N GLY A 13 9.98 -4.88 -9.20
CA GLY A 13 10.46 -3.51 -9.15
C GLY A 13 9.40 -2.52 -8.68
N PHE A 14 9.87 -1.37 -8.24
CA PHE A 14 9.03 -0.33 -7.65
C PHE A 14 8.10 0.33 -8.69
N LYS A 15 8.61 0.54 -9.91
CA LYS A 15 7.79 1.15 -10.97
C LYS A 15 6.54 0.32 -11.28
N THR A 16 6.71 -1.01 -11.39
CA THR A 16 5.59 -1.92 -11.63
C THR A 16 4.58 -1.84 -10.47
N TRP A 17 5.07 -1.80 -9.25
CA TRP A 17 4.21 -1.68 -8.07
C TRP A 17 3.46 -0.35 -8.07
N THR A 18 4.14 0.77 -8.38
CA THR A 18 3.47 2.09 -8.39
C THR A 18 2.43 2.20 -9.49
N GLU A 19 2.66 1.57 -10.63
CA GLU A 19 1.66 1.54 -11.70
C GLU A 19 0.40 0.79 -11.27
N MET A 20 0.57 -0.33 -10.58
CA MET A 20 -0.55 -1.06 -9.99
C MET A 20 -1.27 -0.20 -8.94
N ALA A 21 -0.52 0.46 -8.07
CA ALA A 21 -1.11 1.31 -7.03
C ALA A 21 -1.94 2.44 -7.65
N LYS A 22 -1.43 3.06 -8.72
CA LYS A 22 -2.18 4.08 -9.44
C LYS A 22 -3.47 3.54 -10.04
N SER A 23 -3.44 2.31 -10.56
CA SER A 23 -4.65 1.69 -11.12
C SER A 23 -5.71 1.40 -10.05
N MET A 24 -5.32 1.36 -8.78
CA MET A 24 -6.22 1.13 -7.65
C MET A 24 -6.72 2.42 -7.01
N GLU A 25 -6.17 3.59 -7.38
CA GLU A 25 -6.51 4.86 -6.71
C GLU A 25 -8.01 5.16 -6.70
N GLU A 26 -8.67 4.99 -7.84
CA GLU A 26 -10.10 5.26 -7.94
C GLU A 26 -10.91 4.31 -7.06
N LYS A 27 -10.59 3.03 -7.11
CA LYS A 27 -11.28 2.01 -6.34
C LYS A 27 -11.08 2.22 -4.83
N ALA A 28 -9.83 2.43 -4.41
CA ALA A 28 -9.53 2.70 -3.01
C ALA A 28 -10.13 4.04 -2.55
N GLY A 29 -10.07 5.06 -3.41
CA GLY A 29 -10.63 6.38 -3.13
C GLY A 29 -12.14 6.34 -2.91
N SER A 30 -12.86 5.50 -3.65
CA SER A 30 -14.30 5.34 -3.46
C SER A 30 -14.64 4.75 -2.08
N GLU A 31 -13.69 4.10 -1.43
CA GLU A 31 -13.84 3.54 -0.09
C GLU A 31 -13.18 4.41 0.98
N GLY A 32 -12.69 5.58 0.61
CA GLY A 32 -12.15 6.56 1.56
C GLY A 32 -10.66 6.42 1.83
N ALA A 33 -9.92 5.71 1.00
CA ALA A 33 -8.49 5.50 1.20
C ALA A 33 -7.65 6.26 0.18
N LYS A 34 -6.45 6.67 0.59
CA LYS A 34 -5.51 7.31 -0.33
C LYS A 34 -4.08 7.07 0.15
N VAL A 35 -3.16 6.93 -0.80
CA VAL A 35 -1.73 6.85 -0.52
C VAL A 35 -1.21 8.27 -0.29
N ILE A 36 -0.51 8.48 0.82
CA ILE A 36 0.13 9.77 1.14
C ILE A 36 1.50 9.82 0.49
N TRP A 37 2.30 8.77 0.67
CA TRP A 37 3.54 8.58 -0.06
C TRP A 37 3.93 7.10 -0.04
N ALA A 38 4.83 6.73 -0.93
CA ALA A 38 5.41 5.39 -0.98
C ALA A 38 6.87 5.50 -1.35
N ALA A 39 7.65 4.52 -0.89
CA ALA A 39 9.08 4.45 -1.16
C ALA A 39 9.49 2.98 -1.26
N THR A 40 10.66 2.75 -1.83
CA THR A 40 11.25 1.42 -1.90
C THR A 40 12.65 1.45 -1.28
N ASN A 41 13.14 0.28 -0.89
CA ASN A 41 14.53 0.13 -0.48
C ASN A 41 15.44 0.13 -1.73
N PRO A 42 16.78 0.26 -1.55
CA PRO A 42 17.68 0.42 -2.72
C PRO A 42 17.64 -0.70 -3.74
N ASP A 43 17.41 -1.94 -3.34
CA ASP A 43 17.35 -3.07 -4.28
C ASP A 43 15.92 -3.38 -4.76
N GLU A 44 14.94 -2.55 -4.36
CA GLU A 44 13.53 -2.65 -4.79
C GLU A 44 12.91 -4.02 -4.49
N THR A 45 13.19 -4.54 -3.32
CA THR A 45 12.61 -5.80 -2.84
C THR A 45 11.49 -5.59 -1.84
N SER A 46 11.31 -4.36 -1.36
CA SER A 46 10.25 -4.01 -0.42
C SER A 46 9.72 -2.62 -0.70
N VAL A 47 8.44 -2.44 -0.45
CA VAL A 47 7.79 -1.13 -0.53
C VAL A 47 7.34 -0.71 0.86
N TYR A 48 7.46 0.57 1.14
CA TYR A 48 6.97 1.21 2.37
C TYR A 48 5.96 2.25 1.95
N VAL A 49 4.74 2.16 2.48
CA VAL A 49 3.67 3.04 2.05
C VAL A 49 2.94 3.61 3.26
N MET A 50 2.71 4.91 3.24
CA MET A 50 1.87 5.57 4.24
C MET A 50 0.53 5.88 3.59
N MET A 51 -0.55 5.42 4.22
CA MET A 51 -1.91 5.51 3.68
C MET A 51 -2.85 6.18 4.67
N ASP A 52 -3.75 6.98 4.14
CA ASP A 52 -4.92 7.44 4.88
C ASP A 52 -6.05 6.45 4.57
N VAL A 53 -6.65 5.87 5.60
CA VAL A 53 -7.63 4.78 5.44
C VAL A 53 -8.88 5.06 6.28
N PRO A 54 -10.05 4.48 5.91
CA PRO A 54 -11.29 4.71 6.66
C PRO A 54 -11.31 4.04 8.04
N ASN A 55 -10.53 2.96 8.20
CA ASN A 55 -10.43 2.24 9.47
C ASN A 55 -9.13 1.45 9.51
N PRO A 56 -8.65 1.03 10.72
CA PRO A 56 -7.38 0.32 10.83
C PRO A 56 -7.34 -1.05 10.16
N GLU A 57 -8.49 -1.66 9.91
CA GLU A 57 -8.60 -2.99 9.29
C GLU A 57 -8.64 -2.93 7.77
N PHE A 58 -8.51 -1.75 7.17
CA PHE A 58 -8.66 -1.56 5.72
C PHE A 58 -7.79 -2.50 4.90
N MET A 59 -6.54 -2.71 5.29
CA MET A 59 -5.65 -3.61 4.54
C MET A 59 -6.09 -5.06 4.59
N GLN A 60 -6.76 -5.48 5.68
CA GLN A 60 -7.27 -6.84 5.81
C GLN A 60 -8.57 -7.04 5.05
N THR A 61 -9.34 -5.98 4.85
CA THR A 61 -10.61 -6.06 4.11
C THR A 61 -10.41 -5.76 2.64
N PHE A 62 -9.93 -4.56 2.31
CA PHE A 62 -9.75 -4.14 0.91
C PHE A 62 -8.56 -4.85 0.25
N GLY A 63 -7.43 -4.91 0.94
CA GLY A 63 -6.18 -5.47 0.39
C GLY A 63 -6.24 -6.96 0.12
N LEU A 64 -7.19 -7.68 0.72
CA LEU A 64 -7.37 -9.11 0.54
C LEU A 64 -8.60 -9.45 -0.30
N ARG A 65 -9.32 -8.46 -0.84
CA ARG A 65 -10.38 -8.72 -1.81
C ARG A 65 -9.76 -9.44 -3.01
N GLU A 66 -10.48 -10.39 -3.56
CA GLU A 66 -9.97 -11.26 -4.63
C GLU A 66 -9.41 -10.48 -5.82
N ASP A 67 -10.14 -9.46 -6.28
CA ASP A 67 -9.71 -8.63 -7.40
C ASP A 67 -8.47 -7.80 -7.07
N VAL A 68 -8.41 -7.24 -5.87
CA VAL A 68 -7.28 -6.43 -5.41
C VAL A 68 -6.05 -7.31 -5.17
N LYS A 69 -6.25 -8.44 -4.51
CA LYS A 69 -5.17 -9.40 -4.25
C LYS A 69 -4.53 -9.88 -5.55
N LYS A 70 -5.35 -10.23 -6.54
CA LYS A 70 -4.86 -10.66 -7.84
C LYS A 70 -4.03 -9.59 -8.53
N ALA A 71 -4.50 -8.34 -8.54
CA ALA A 71 -3.76 -7.24 -9.14
C ALA A 71 -2.42 -7.02 -8.44
N ARG A 72 -2.39 -7.11 -7.12
CA ARG A 72 -1.16 -7.00 -6.34
C ARG A 72 -0.18 -8.11 -6.68
N GLU A 73 -0.64 -9.34 -6.74
CA GLU A 73 0.20 -10.49 -7.09
C GLU A 73 0.76 -10.38 -8.51
N GLU A 74 -0.05 -9.95 -9.46
CA GLU A 74 0.40 -9.73 -10.84
C GLU A 74 1.46 -8.64 -10.93
N ALA A 75 1.43 -7.66 -10.05
CA ALA A 75 2.43 -6.60 -9.97
C ALA A 75 3.68 -7.02 -9.19
N GLY A 76 3.76 -8.27 -8.75
CA GLY A 76 4.93 -8.81 -8.06
C GLY A 76 4.90 -8.68 -6.56
N ALA A 77 3.78 -8.26 -5.97
CA ALA A 77 3.66 -8.18 -4.51
C ALA A 77 3.44 -9.56 -3.90
N ASP A 78 4.19 -9.87 -2.86
CA ASP A 78 3.91 -11.02 -2.01
C ASP A 78 2.86 -10.58 -0.99
N VAL A 79 1.60 -10.82 -1.32
CA VAL A 79 0.47 -10.34 -0.53
C VAL A 79 0.54 -10.83 0.91
N SER A 80 1.01 -12.07 1.13
CA SER A 80 1.14 -12.63 2.47
C SER A 80 2.18 -11.91 3.33
N SER A 81 3.10 -11.16 2.71
CA SER A 81 4.12 -10.39 3.43
C SER A 81 3.62 -9.02 3.86
N THR A 82 2.41 -8.63 3.46
CA THR A 82 1.85 -7.32 3.82
C THR A 82 1.75 -7.19 5.33
N THR A 83 2.41 -6.17 5.88
CA THR A 83 2.47 -5.95 7.32
C THR A 83 2.15 -4.49 7.61
N VAL A 84 1.19 -4.26 8.49
CA VAL A 84 0.97 -2.92 9.05
C VAL A 84 2.01 -2.75 10.15
N ILE A 85 3.01 -1.89 9.89
CA ILE A 85 4.10 -1.65 10.85
C ILE A 85 3.56 -0.94 12.07
N THR A 86 2.79 0.13 11.84
CA THR A 86 2.18 0.90 12.91
C THR A 86 1.09 1.80 12.34
N GLN A 87 0.20 2.23 13.22
CA GLN A 87 -0.68 3.35 12.92
C GLN A 87 0.13 4.64 13.18
N ILE A 88 -0.03 5.62 12.30
CA ILE A 88 0.72 6.88 12.38
C ILE A 88 -0.09 7.88 13.18
N GLY A 89 0.52 8.51 14.18
CA GLY A 89 -0.11 9.58 14.95
C GLY A 89 0.02 10.93 14.26
N ASP A 90 1.24 11.33 13.95
CA ASP A 90 1.53 12.60 13.27
C ASP A 90 2.71 12.37 12.33
N TYR A 91 2.85 13.24 11.33
CA TYR A 91 3.93 13.10 10.36
C TYR A 91 4.28 14.44 9.73
N TRP A 92 5.49 14.49 9.17
CA TRP A 92 6.02 15.68 8.49
C TRP A 92 6.67 15.22 7.18
N LEU A 93 6.26 15.81 6.06
CA LEU A 93 6.76 15.40 4.74
C LEU A 93 8.05 16.11 4.33
N GLY A 94 8.55 16.98 5.18
CA GLY A 94 9.71 17.79 4.86
C GLY A 94 9.32 19.02 4.03
N ASP A 95 10.19 20.01 4.04
CA ASP A 95 9.94 21.24 3.27
C ASP A 95 11.24 22.03 3.01
#